data_74e954dd34afb08af12e5b217cf0530d
#
_entry.id   74e954dd34afb08af12e5b217cf0530d
#
_cell.length_a   1.000
_cell.length_b   1.000
_cell.length_c   1.000
_cell.angle_alpha   90.00
_cell.angle_beta   90.00
_cell.angle_gamma   90.00
#
_symmetry.space_group_name_H-M   'P 1'
#
loop_
_entity.id
_entity.type
_entity.pdbx_description
1 polymer ?
#
loop_
_entity_poly.entity_id
_entity_poly.type
_entity_poly.pdbx_seq_one_letter_code
_entity_poly.pdbx_strand_id
1 'polypeptide(L)'
;MRVWAITGGRRGNDVLVLGVAKALGVEPKLIHTHLKPPWRWLSPYRTSFPGVRRDAAIAPPYPDLVLASGRQAAAHARYIGYRSGGRSFIAFFQKPAIDPKHFDFVWAPYHDRLHGSNVPSTLLSPHLLTQKTLRNEAEKWRARALTDCGTRTPVAVLVGGPNSAYAFTMDEFERLATHIVSLTEQNIFPMITVSRRSPPAFAAHLRACLAHKPHFFWDDESENPYAALLGLAKHI
;
A
#
# COMPACT_ATOMS: atom_id res chain seq x y z
N MET A 1 19.79 -11.41 13.58
CA MET A 1 19.78 -10.27 12.65
C MET A 1 18.82 -9.21 13.16
N ARG A 2 19.27 -7.99 13.38
CA ARG A 2 18.42 -6.87 13.79
C ARG A 2 17.92 -6.14 12.54
N VAL A 3 16.59 -5.99 12.41
CA VAL A 3 15.98 -5.36 11.24
C VAL A 3 15.15 -4.16 11.64
N TRP A 4 15.31 -3.04 10.93
CA TRP A 4 14.44 -1.86 11.09
C TRP A 4 13.65 -1.62 9.80
N ALA A 5 12.34 -1.38 9.95
CA ALA A 5 11.45 -0.92 8.89
C ALA A 5 11.19 0.58 9.08
N ILE A 6 11.61 1.41 8.16
CA ILE A 6 11.55 2.87 8.30
C ILE A 6 10.64 3.45 7.22
N THR A 7 9.56 4.13 7.63
CA THR A 7 8.61 4.74 6.71
C THR A 7 8.16 6.12 7.19
N GLY A 8 7.39 6.82 6.36
CA GLY A 8 6.72 8.06 6.75
C GLY A 8 5.30 7.85 7.32
N GLY A 9 4.93 6.65 7.77
CA GLY A 9 3.62 6.33 8.35
C GLY A 9 2.47 6.24 7.32
N ARG A 10 2.76 6.27 6.02
CA ARG A 10 1.75 6.00 5.00
C ARG A 10 1.54 4.48 4.89
N ARG A 11 0.29 4.02 5.04
CA ARG A 11 -0.05 2.59 5.02
C ARG A 11 0.53 1.82 3.83
N GLY A 12 0.54 2.41 2.62
CA GLY A 12 1.14 1.77 1.45
C GLY A 12 2.65 1.49 1.62
N ASN A 13 3.38 2.43 2.22
CA ASN A 13 4.81 2.25 2.48
C ASN A 13 5.04 1.20 3.58
N ASP A 14 4.21 1.18 4.62
CA ASP A 14 4.30 0.16 5.68
C ASP A 14 4.07 -1.24 5.11
N VAL A 15 3.05 -1.40 4.27
CA VAL A 15 2.73 -2.68 3.60
C VAL A 15 3.90 -3.19 2.76
N LEU A 16 4.59 -2.30 2.02
CA LEU A 16 5.76 -2.67 1.23
C LEU A 16 6.88 -3.26 2.09
N VAL A 17 7.33 -2.51 3.10
CA VAL A 17 8.48 -2.94 3.92
C VAL A 17 8.13 -4.13 4.82
N LEU A 18 6.91 -4.19 5.36
CA LEU A 18 6.45 -5.31 6.17
C LEU A 18 6.19 -6.57 5.34
N GLY A 19 5.74 -6.41 4.08
CA GLY A 19 5.59 -7.52 3.15
C GLY A 19 6.93 -8.20 2.86
N VAL A 20 7.97 -7.40 2.64
CA VAL A 20 9.34 -7.92 2.45
C VAL A 20 9.87 -8.56 3.73
N ALA A 21 9.71 -7.92 4.90
CA ALA A 21 10.14 -8.49 6.17
C ALA A 21 9.48 -9.87 6.43
N LYS A 22 8.18 -9.97 6.15
CA LYS A 22 7.43 -11.24 6.26
C LYS A 22 7.96 -12.31 5.31
N ALA A 23 8.27 -11.93 4.07
CA ALA A 23 8.84 -12.87 3.09
C ALA A 23 10.25 -13.35 3.48
N LEU A 24 11.02 -12.50 4.15
CA LEU A 24 12.33 -12.85 4.71
C LEU A 24 12.26 -13.64 6.03
N GLY A 25 11.05 -13.81 6.60
CA GLY A 25 10.87 -14.48 7.89
C GLY A 25 11.45 -13.71 9.08
N VAL A 26 11.46 -12.36 9.02
CA VAL A 26 12.02 -11.50 10.07
C VAL A 26 10.96 -10.56 10.63
N GLU A 27 11.08 -10.24 11.93
CA GLU A 27 10.25 -9.21 12.59
C GLU A 27 11.05 -7.91 12.71
N PRO A 28 10.69 -6.87 11.95
CA PRO A 28 11.39 -5.60 12.01
C PRO A 28 10.85 -4.71 13.12
N LYS A 29 11.71 -3.88 13.71
CA LYS A 29 11.27 -2.71 14.47
C LYS A 29 10.71 -1.69 13.47
N LEU A 30 9.40 -1.43 13.52
CA LEU A 30 8.77 -0.38 12.68
C LEU A 30 9.03 1.00 13.27
N ILE A 31 9.53 1.92 12.44
CA ILE A 31 9.88 3.29 12.81
C ILE A 31 9.22 4.24 11.82
N HIS A 32 8.34 5.11 12.32
CA HIS A 32 7.74 6.17 11.52
C HIS A 32 8.53 7.46 11.69
N THR A 33 9.01 8.01 10.57
CA THR A 33 9.82 9.23 10.55
C THR A 33 8.98 10.44 10.18
N HIS A 34 9.07 11.50 10.99
CA HIS A 34 8.36 12.75 10.77
C HIS A 34 9.32 13.92 10.84
N LEU A 35 9.73 14.42 9.69
CA LEU A 35 10.59 15.61 9.61
C LEU A 35 9.74 16.88 9.59
N LYS A 36 10.06 17.81 10.50
CA LYS A 36 9.48 19.16 10.51
C LYS A 36 10.18 20.06 9.48
N PRO A 37 9.54 21.13 8.98
CA PRO A 37 10.24 22.17 8.23
C PRO A 37 11.40 22.78 9.05
N PRO A 38 12.49 23.19 8.41
CA PRO A 38 12.79 23.10 6.98
C PRO A 38 13.31 21.74 6.51
N TRP A 39 13.60 20.80 7.43
CA TRP A 39 14.25 19.52 7.17
C TRP A 39 13.43 18.61 6.25
N ARG A 40 12.10 18.70 6.32
CA ARG A 40 11.18 17.99 5.42
C ARG A 40 11.43 18.33 3.94
N TRP A 41 11.81 19.56 3.64
CA TRP A 41 12.08 19.99 2.26
C TRP A 41 13.46 19.56 1.77
N LEU A 42 14.43 19.47 2.67
CA LEU A 42 15.81 19.02 2.37
C LEU A 42 15.91 17.51 2.19
N SER A 43 14.96 16.74 2.71
CA SER A 43 14.86 15.31 2.48
C SER A 43 14.43 15.03 1.02
N PRO A 44 15.01 14.03 0.35
CA PRO A 44 16.07 13.10 0.77
C PRO A 44 17.48 13.56 0.42
N TYR A 45 17.68 14.76 -0.10
CA TYR A 45 18.93 15.22 -0.70
C TYR A 45 20.09 15.32 0.31
N ARG A 46 19.80 15.68 1.55
CA ARG A 46 20.77 15.70 2.65
C ARG A 46 20.42 14.67 3.72
N THR A 47 21.44 14.16 4.41
CA THR A 47 21.29 13.13 5.45
C THR A 47 21.70 13.64 6.83
N SER A 48 22.63 14.58 6.89
CA SER A 48 23.24 15.02 8.14
C SER A 48 22.68 16.38 8.60
N PHE A 49 21.37 16.43 8.89
CA PHE A 49 20.75 17.61 9.49
C PHE A 49 20.12 17.29 10.86
N PRO A 50 19.88 18.31 11.72
CA PRO A 50 19.44 18.09 13.09
C PRO A 50 18.19 17.23 13.23
N GLY A 51 17.23 17.32 12.30
CA GLY A 51 16.00 16.53 12.33
C GLY A 51 16.22 15.03 12.18
N VAL A 52 17.31 14.58 11.52
CA VAL A 52 17.69 13.17 11.44
C VAL A 52 18.64 12.80 12.57
N ARG A 53 19.67 13.63 12.81
CA ARG A 53 20.72 13.34 13.80
C ARG A 53 20.21 13.21 15.23
N ARG A 54 19.12 13.91 15.57
CA ARG A 54 18.53 13.92 16.92
C ARG A 54 17.31 13.02 17.07
N ASP A 55 16.98 12.25 16.03
CA ASP A 55 15.87 11.31 16.11
C ASP A 55 16.27 10.10 16.98
N ALA A 56 15.74 10.05 18.21
CA ALA A 56 16.02 8.99 19.16
C ALA A 56 15.56 7.60 18.66
N ALA A 57 14.61 7.56 17.73
CA ALA A 57 14.10 6.31 17.19
C ALA A 57 15.16 5.55 16.36
N ILE A 58 16.16 6.28 15.83
CA ILE A 58 17.26 5.72 15.03
C ILE A 58 18.62 5.79 15.73
N ALA A 59 18.63 5.89 17.06
CA ALA A 59 19.87 5.85 17.85
C ALA A 59 20.52 4.45 17.81
N PRO A 60 21.87 4.38 17.96
CA PRO A 60 22.56 3.10 18.02
C PRO A 60 22.08 2.24 19.22
N PRO A 61 22.26 0.92 19.17
CA PRO A 61 23.02 0.15 18.17
C PRO A 61 22.23 -0.01 16.86
N TYR A 62 22.90 0.27 15.74
CA TYR A 62 22.28 0.23 14.41
C TYR A 62 21.91 -1.20 14.00
N PRO A 63 20.91 -1.37 13.10
CA PRO A 63 20.48 -2.68 12.62
C PRO A 63 21.46 -3.26 11.59
N ASP A 64 21.32 -4.58 11.34
CA ASP A 64 22.04 -5.24 10.24
C ASP A 64 21.38 -4.92 8.90
N LEU A 65 20.02 -4.80 8.89
CA LEU A 65 19.23 -4.53 7.71
C LEU A 65 18.22 -3.39 7.98
N VAL A 66 18.16 -2.45 7.04
CA VAL A 66 17.13 -1.39 6.98
C VAL A 66 16.25 -1.61 5.78
N LEU A 67 14.95 -1.77 6.00
CA LEU A 67 13.92 -1.76 4.97
C LEU A 67 13.23 -0.39 5.00
N ALA A 68 13.45 0.45 4.00
CA ALA A 68 12.95 1.82 4.02
C ALA A 68 12.03 2.12 2.83
N SER A 69 10.98 2.91 3.07
CA SER A 69 10.08 3.40 2.01
C SER A 69 9.56 4.80 2.34
N GLY A 70 9.57 5.66 1.33
CA GLY A 70 9.10 7.04 1.45
C GLY A 70 10.20 8.08 1.53
N ARG A 71 9.90 9.27 1.01
CA ARG A 71 10.87 10.35 0.82
C ARG A 71 11.63 10.73 2.11
N GLN A 72 10.95 10.79 3.25
CA GLN A 72 11.59 11.15 4.52
C GLN A 72 12.41 9.99 5.07
N ALA A 73 11.94 8.76 4.92
CA ALA A 73 12.65 7.56 5.33
C ALA A 73 14.00 7.40 4.61
N ALA A 74 14.11 7.85 3.35
CA ALA A 74 15.36 7.81 2.60
C ALA A 74 16.50 8.56 3.30
N ALA A 75 16.23 9.72 3.89
CA ALA A 75 17.26 10.48 4.63
C ALA A 75 17.72 9.73 5.89
N HIS A 76 16.80 9.13 6.65
CA HIS A 76 17.10 8.34 7.85
C HIS A 76 17.87 7.06 7.51
N ALA A 77 17.44 6.33 6.49
CA ALA A 77 18.11 5.12 6.04
C ALA A 77 19.57 5.38 5.61
N ARG A 78 19.80 6.42 4.81
CA ARG A 78 21.15 6.84 4.41
C ARG A 78 22.01 7.29 5.59
N TYR A 79 21.42 8.02 6.55
CA TYR A 79 22.13 8.42 7.76
C TYR A 79 22.57 7.21 8.58
N ILE A 80 21.74 6.18 8.72
CA ILE A 80 22.09 4.93 9.39
C ILE A 80 23.22 4.23 8.65
N GLY A 81 23.15 4.10 7.32
CA GLY A 81 24.22 3.51 6.51
C GLY A 81 25.56 4.20 6.76
N TYR A 82 25.59 5.54 6.72
CA TYR A 82 26.78 6.32 7.02
C TYR A 82 27.28 6.12 8.47
N ARG A 83 26.38 6.20 9.46
CA ARG A 83 26.75 6.13 10.89
C ARG A 83 27.11 4.73 11.35
N SER A 84 26.61 3.71 10.71
CA SER A 84 27.02 2.32 10.95
C SER A 84 28.39 1.98 10.36
N GLY A 85 29.01 2.91 9.60
CA GLY A 85 30.24 2.65 8.86
C GLY A 85 30.06 1.63 7.74
N GLY A 86 28.87 1.61 7.09
CA GLY A 86 28.54 0.67 6.03
C GLY A 86 28.15 -0.74 6.49
N ARG A 87 28.01 -0.97 7.81
CA ARG A 87 27.65 -2.29 8.34
C ARG A 87 26.16 -2.61 8.21
N SER A 88 25.30 -1.59 8.17
CA SER A 88 23.86 -1.77 7.92
C SER A 88 23.63 -1.85 6.42
N PHE A 89 22.99 -2.93 5.94
CA PHE A 89 22.52 -3.04 4.56
C PHE A 89 21.25 -2.20 4.40
N ILE A 90 21.23 -1.29 3.43
CA ILE A 90 20.14 -0.35 3.22
C ILE A 90 19.35 -0.74 1.98
N ALA A 91 18.15 -1.31 2.17
CA ALA A 91 17.19 -1.61 1.12
C ALA A 91 16.07 -0.57 1.07
N PHE A 92 15.89 0.07 -0.09
CA PHE A 92 14.88 1.09 -0.30
C PHE A 92 13.79 0.61 -1.27
N PHE A 93 12.53 0.77 -0.89
CA PHE A 93 11.38 0.24 -1.62
C PHE A 93 10.52 1.37 -2.17
N GLN A 94 10.74 1.73 -3.38
CA GLN A 94 10.10 2.56 -4.40
C GLN A 94 11.16 3.40 -5.14
N LYS A 95 10.76 4.09 -6.19
CA LYS A 95 11.67 5.00 -6.91
C LYS A 95 12.13 6.12 -5.97
N PRO A 96 13.42 6.21 -5.63
CA PRO A 96 13.94 7.30 -4.82
C PRO A 96 13.99 8.59 -5.66
N ALA A 97 13.89 9.76 -4.98
CA ALA A 97 14.09 11.05 -5.63
C ALA A 97 15.58 11.44 -5.76
N ILE A 98 16.49 10.50 -5.52
CA ILE A 98 17.95 10.65 -5.57
C ILE A 98 18.54 9.45 -6.28
N ASP A 99 19.85 9.51 -6.61
CA ASP A 99 20.55 8.40 -7.26
C ASP A 99 20.41 7.09 -6.44
N PRO A 100 19.94 5.99 -7.07
CA PRO A 100 19.84 4.68 -6.43
C PRO A 100 21.14 4.18 -5.81
N LYS A 101 22.31 4.59 -6.29
CA LYS A 101 23.64 4.25 -5.75
C LYS A 101 23.84 4.64 -4.30
N HIS A 102 22.98 5.49 -3.74
CA HIS A 102 23.02 5.84 -2.32
C HIS A 102 22.44 4.76 -1.39
N PHE A 103 21.97 3.66 -1.95
CA PHE A 103 21.41 2.49 -1.25
C PHE A 103 22.12 1.24 -1.73
N ASP A 104 22.17 0.21 -0.89
CA ASP A 104 22.73 -1.10 -1.30
C ASP A 104 21.78 -1.84 -2.23
N PHE A 105 20.47 -1.59 -2.06
CA PHE A 105 19.40 -2.19 -2.85
C PHE A 105 18.25 -1.21 -3.01
N VAL A 106 17.69 -1.10 -4.22
CA VAL A 106 16.48 -0.31 -4.50
C VAL A 106 15.52 -1.17 -5.27
N TRP A 107 14.35 -1.43 -4.69
CA TRP A 107 13.24 -2.00 -5.45
C TRP A 107 12.33 -0.89 -5.99
N ALA A 108 11.98 -0.94 -7.27
CA ALA A 108 10.97 -0.08 -7.86
C ALA A 108 10.06 -0.92 -8.79
N PRO A 109 8.76 -0.59 -8.88
CA PRO A 109 7.89 -1.28 -9.83
C PRO A 109 8.32 -1.00 -11.27
N TYR A 110 8.07 -1.96 -12.16
CA TYR A 110 8.50 -1.90 -13.56
C TYR A 110 8.05 -0.61 -14.27
N HIS A 111 6.87 -0.10 -13.97
CA HIS A 111 6.34 1.12 -14.58
C HIS A 111 7.10 2.40 -14.20
N ASP A 112 7.89 2.39 -13.12
CA ASP A 112 8.74 3.53 -12.74
C ASP A 112 9.97 3.69 -13.64
N ARG A 113 10.29 2.68 -14.47
CA ARG A 113 11.42 2.67 -15.43
C ARG A 113 12.74 3.10 -14.79
N LEU A 114 12.97 2.65 -13.56
CA LEU A 114 14.22 2.89 -12.85
C LEU A 114 15.21 1.76 -13.17
N HIS A 115 16.45 2.12 -13.51
CA HIS A 115 17.50 1.17 -13.88
C HIS A 115 18.75 1.40 -13.02
N GLY A 116 19.47 0.34 -12.74
CA GLY A 116 20.74 0.36 -12.00
C GLY A 116 21.18 -1.06 -11.64
N SER A 117 22.47 -1.24 -11.36
CA SER A 117 23.03 -2.55 -10.96
C SER A 117 22.44 -3.09 -9.66
N ASN A 118 21.93 -2.20 -8.81
CA ASN A 118 21.29 -2.49 -7.52
C ASN A 118 19.75 -2.30 -7.56
N VAL A 119 19.14 -2.25 -8.77
CA VAL A 119 17.72 -1.93 -8.97
C VAL A 119 16.99 -3.08 -9.67
N PRO A 120 16.60 -4.14 -8.97
CA PRO A 120 15.63 -5.08 -9.52
C PRO A 120 14.24 -4.45 -9.57
N SER A 121 13.48 -4.82 -10.59
CA SER A 121 12.10 -4.38 -10.79
C SER A 121 11.18 -5.57 -10.95
N THR A 122 9.96 -5.46 -10.45
CA THR A 122 8.91 -6.47 -10.62
C THR A 122 7.63 -5.83 -11.13
N LEU A 123 6.77 -6.64 -11.74
CA LEU A 123 5.45 -6.18 -12.20
C LEU A 123 4.56 -5.82 -11.00
N LEU A 124 4.57 -6.66 -9.96
CA LEU A 124 3.77 -6.49 -8.75
C LEU A 124 4.62 -5.97 -7.60
N SER A 125 3.99 -5.15 -6.75
CA SER A 125 4.59 -4.63 -5.52
C SER A 125 4.63 -5.70 -4.41
N PRO A 126 5.64 -5.70 -3.54
CA PRO A 126 5.60 -6.47 -2.29
C PRO A 126 4.36 -6.14 -1.48
N HIS A 127 3.73 -7.16 -0.89
CA HIS A 127 2.50 -7.01 -0.09
C HIS A 127 2.40 -8.08 1.01
N LEU A 128 1.46 -7.89 1.94
CA LEU A 128 1.24 -8.80 3.06
C LEU A 128 0.30 -9.98 2.74
N LEU A 129 -0.38 -9.93 1.59
CA LEU A 129 -1.34 -10.96 1.20
C LEU A 129 -0.63 -12.26 0.82
N THR A 130 -1.13 -13.35 1.33
CA THR A 130 -0.71 -14.72 0.97
C THR A 130 -1.94 -15.53 0.60
N GLN A 131 -1.77 -16.63 -0.13
CA GLN A 131 -2.87 -17.56 -0.41
C GLN A 131 -3.60 -18.00 0.86
N LYS A 132 -2.85 -18.27 1.94
CA LYS A 132 -3.43 -18.63 3.24
C LYS A 132 -4.26 -17.48 3.82
N THR A 133 -3.77 -16.25 3.77
CA THR A 133 -4.51 -15.08 4.24
C THR A 133 -5.81 -14.90 3.44
N LEU A 134 -5.75 -14.98 2.11
CA LEU A 134 -6.93 -14.85 1.26
C LEU A 134 -7.98 -15.93 1.56
N ARG A 135 -7.57 -17.18 1.73
CA ARG A 135 -8.49 -18.28 2.08
C ARG A 135 -9.15 -18.09 3.43
N ASN A 136 -8.36 -17.74 4.46
CA ASN A 136 -8.89 -17.54 5.82
C ASN A 136 -9.88 -16.38 5.86
N GLU A 137 -9.55 -15.26 5.23
CA GLU A 137 -10.44 -14.10 5.16
C GLU A 137 -11.68 -14.39 4.31
N ALA A 138 -11.54 -15.10 3.20
CA ALA A 138 -12.68 -15.53 2.39
C ALA A 138 -13.66 -16.36 3.21
N GLU A 139 -13.18 -17.31 3.99
CA GLU A 139 -14.04 -18.17 4.83
C GLU A 139 -14.76 -17.37 5.91
N LYS A 140 -14.04 -16.47 6.60
CA LYS A 140 -14.60 -15.59 7.62
C LYS A 140 -15.74 -14.70 7.11
N TRP A 141 -15.61 -14.19 5.89
CA TRP A 141 -16.56 -13.25 5.32
C TRP A 141 -17.60 -13.88 4.39
N ARG A 142 -17.46 -15.15 4.02
CA ARG A 142 -18.28 -15.83 3.03
C ARG A 142 -19.79 -15.64 3.26
N ALA A 143 -20.25 -15.95 4.45
CA ALA A 143 -21.68 -15.88 4.79
C ALA A 143 -22.22 -14.47 4.63
N ARG A 144 -21.47 -13.45 5.11
CA ARG A 144 -21.88 -12.05 5.02
C ARG A 144 -21.76 -11.46 3.61
N ALA A 145 -20.63 -11.74 2.94
CA ALA A 145 -20.33 -11.11 1.65
C ALA A 145 -21.08 -11.75 0.48
N LEU A 146 -21.56 -12.98 0.61
CA LEU A 146 -22.29 -13.71 -0.45
C LEU A 146 -23.74 -14.00 -0.09
N THR A 147 -24.34 -13.31 0.89
CA THR A 147 -25.73 -13.54 1.34
C THR A 147 -26.70 -13.55 0.15
N ASP A 148 -26.63 -12.57 -0.72
CA ASP A 148 -27.55 -12.38 -1.86
C ASP A 148 -26.93 -12.82 -3.21
N CYS A 149 -25.81 -13.54 -3.16
CA CYS A 149 -25.10 -13.94 -4.38
C CYS A 149 -25.89 -14.96 -5.22
N GLY A 150 -26.50 -15.96 -4.57
CA GLY A 150 -27.20 -17.06 -5.27
C GLY A 150 -26.22 -17.78 -6.23
N THR A 151 -26.66 -17.97 -7.47
CA THR A 151 -25.87 -18.62 -8.54
C THR A 151 -24.99 -17.67 -9.35
N ARG A 152 -24.97 -16.37 -8.99
CA ARG A 152 -24.21 -15.35 -9.71
C ARG A 152 -22.71 -15.51 -9.51
N THR A 153 -21.95 -15.01 -10.49
CA THR A 153 -20.49 -14.98 -10.40
C THR A 153 -20.02 -13.82 -9.52
N PRO A 154 -19.36 -14.07 -8.38
CA PRO A 154 -18.84 -13.01 -7.52
C PRO A 154 -17.65 -12.33 -8.19
N VAL A 155 -17.68 -11.00 -8.26
CA VAL A 155 -16.63 -10.15 -8.84
C VAL A 155 -16.25 -9.06 -7.83
N ALA A 156 -14.96 -8.90 -7.54
CA ALA A 156 -14.50 -7.83 -6.67
C ALA A 156 -14.39 -6.51 -7.44
N VAL A 157 -15.02 -5.47 -6.92
CA VAL A 157 -14.97 -4.11 -7.48
C VAL A 157 -14.27 -3.20 -6.48
N LEU A 158 -13.03 -2.85 -6.78
CA LEU A 158 -12.15 -2.08 -5.90
C LEU A 158 -12.10 -0.62 -6.37
N VAL A 159 -12.96 0.23 -5.81
CA VAL A 159 -13.07 1.62 -6.24
C VAL A 159 -12.01 2.48 -5.57
N GLY A 160 -11.08 2.99 -6.37
CA GLY A 160 -10.09 3.98 -5.97
C GLY A 160 -10.68 5.38 -5.82
N GLY A 161 -9.84 6.36 -5.52
CA GLY A 161 -10.19 7.77 -5.47
C GLY A 161 -9.07 8.63 -6.06
N PRO A 162 -9.28 9.94 -6.18
CA PRO A 162 -8.31 10.87 -6.73
C PRO A 162 -6.98 10.84 -5.95
N ASN A 163 -5.91 11.22 -6.63
CA ASN A 163 -4.58 11.39 -6.04
C ASN A 163 -3.86 12.57 -6.71
N SER A 164 -2.60 12.80 -6.39
CA SER A 164 -1.81 13.91 -6.96
C SER A 164 -1.56 13.82 -8.48
N ALA A 165 -1.73 12.64 -9.09
CA ALA A 165 -1.49 12.40 -10.51
C ALA A 165 -2.79 12.25 -11.31
N TYR A 166 -3.90 11.88 -10.65
CA TYR A 166 -5.18 11.60 -11.30
C TYR A 166 -6.32 12.33 -10.59
N ALA A 167 -7.03 13.16 -11.33
CA ALA A 167 -8.36 13.63 -10.96
C ALA A 167 -9.36 12.50 -11.21
N PHE A 168 -10.47 12.51 -10.47
CA PHE A 168 -11.60 11.61 -10.69
C PHE A 168 -12.86 12.44 -10.51
N THR A 169 -13.46 12.83 -11.64
CA THR A 169 -14.63 13.72 -11.68
C THR A 169 -15.91 12.99 -11.33
N MET A 170 -16.99 13.73 -11.04
CA MET A 170 -18.31 13.12 -10.81
C MET A 170 -18.81 12.39 -12.06
N ASP A 171 -18.58 12.93 -13.26
CA ASP A 171 -18.98 12.27 -14.52
C ASP A 171 -18.29 10.91 -14.72
N GLU A 172 -17.03 10.79 -14.28
CA GLU A 172 -16.29 9.52 -14.32
C GLU A 172 -16.85 8.53 -13.29
N PHE A 173 -17.23 9.03 -12.11
CA PHE A 173 -17.92 8.22 -11.11
C PHE A 173 -19.30 7.75 -11.58
N GLU A 174 -20.07 8.59 -12.25
CA GLU A 174 -21.37 8.22 -12.80
C GLU A 174 -21.25 7.14 -13.88
N ARG A 175 -20.27 7.30 -14.79
CA ARG A 175 -19.97 6.25 -15.78
C ARG A 175 -19.55 4.94 -15.12
N LEU A 176 -18.72 5.00 -14.08
CA LEU A 176 -18.34 3.81 -13.32
C LEU A 176 -19.54 3.19 -12.61
N ALA A 177 -20.40 3.99 -11.97
CA ALA A 177 -21.61 3.51 -11.32
C ALA A 177 -22.55 2.80 -12.31
N THR A 178 -22.79 3.41 -13.48
CA THR A 178 -23.57 2.81 -14.56
C THR A 178 -22.99 1.46 -14.99
N HIS A 179 -21.67 1.39 -15.14
CA HIS A 179 -21.01 0.14 -15.50
C HIS A 179 -21.14 -0.93 -14.41
N ILE A 180 -20.95 -0.58 -13.14
CA ILE A 180 -21.14 -1.52 -12.01
C ILE A 180 -22.58 -2.04 -11.95
N VAL A 181 -23.56 -1.16 -12.18
CA VAL A 181 -24.97 -1.55 -12.23
C VAL A 181 -25.22 -2.53 -13.38
N SER A 182 -24.67 -2.29 -14.57
CA SER A 182 -24.85 -3.20 -15.71
C SER A 182 -24.27 -4.60 -15.47
N LEU A 183 -23.26 -4.76 -14.63
CA LEU A 183 -22.74 -6.06 -14.24
C LEU A 183 -23.82 -6.94 -13.56
N THR A 184 -24.70 -6.34 -12.76
CA THR A 184 -25.76 -7.08 -12.06
C THR A 184 -26.79 -7.69 -13.02
N GLU A 185 -26.91 -7.15 -14.24
CA GLU A 185 -27.79 -7.63 -15.31
C GLU A 185 -27.17 -8.82 -16.09
N GLN A 186 -25.87 -9.04 -15.92
CA GLN A 186 -25.07 -10.08 -16.60
C GLN A 186 -24.81 -11.32 -15.75
N ASN A 187 -25.68 -11.62 -14.79
CA ASN A 187 -25.50 -12.71 -13.82
C ASN A 187 -24.19 -12.58 -12.99
N ILE A 188 -23.75 -11.34 -12.74
CA ILE A 188 -22.59 -11.02 -11.91
C ILE A 188 -23.08 -10.48 -10.56
N PHE A 189 -22.37 -10.84 -9.51
CA PHE A 189 -22.57 -10.34 -8.15
C PHE A 189 -21.38 -9.44 -7.77
N PRO A 190 -21.52 -8.11 -7.89
CA PRO A 190 -20.44 -7.19 -7.53
C PRO A 190 -20.27 -7.13 -6.02
N MET A 191 -19.05 -7.38 -5.55
CA MET A 191 -18.61 -7.17 -4.19
C MET A 191 -17.74 -5.91 -4.15
N ILE A 192 -18.28 -4.83 -3.60
CA ILE A 192 -17.76 -3.48 -3.78
C ILE A 192 -17.09 -2.99 -2.50
N THR A 193 -15.90 -2.41 -2.64
CA THR A 193 -15.28 -1.59 -1.60
C THR A 193 -14.81 -0.27 -2.18
N VAL A 194 -15.05 0.82 -1.46
CA VAL A 194 -14.62 2.16 -1.84
C VAL A 194 -13.46 2.62 -0.96
N SER A 195 -12.53 3.33 -1.58
CA SER A 195 -11.36 3.84 -0.87
C SER A 195 -11.73 5.06 -0.02
N ARG A 196 -10.99 5.33 1.06
CA ARG A 196 -11.12 6.56 1.87
C ARG A 196 -10.87 7.84 1.07
N ARG A 197 -10.34 7.75 -0.13
CA ARG A 197 -10.10 8.89 -1.05
C ARG A 197 -11.28 9.13 -1.97
N SER A 198 -12.22 8.19 -2.06
CA SER A 198 -13.43 8.37 -2.84
C SER A 198 -14.33 9.41 -2.16
N PRO A 199 -14.89 10.37 -2.89
CA PRO A 199 -15.84 11.33 -2.32
C PRO A 199 -17.03 10.61 -1.67
N PRO A 200 -17.49 11.02 -0.47
CA PRO A 200 -18.65 10.40 0.18
C PRO A 200 -19.92 10.42 -0.69
N ALA A 201 -20.10 11.50 -1.47
CA ALA A 201 -21.23 11.64 -2.40
C ALA A 201 -21.26 10.51 -3.44
N PHE A 202 -20.10 10.04 -3.91
CA PHE A 202 -20.04 8.93 -4.86
C PHE A 202 -20.48 7.60 -4.22
N ALA A 203 -20.00 7.30 -3.00
CA ALA A 203 -20.40 6.08 -2.31
C ALA A 203 -21.92 6.05 -2.07
N ALA A 204 -22.52 7.20 -1.68
CA ALA A 204 -23.95 7.34 -1.50
C ALA A 204 -24.72 7.16 -2.82
N HIS A 205 -24.25 7.78 -3.90
CA HIS A 205 -24.84 7.66 -5.24
C HIS A 205 -24.80 6.21 -5.73
N LEU A 206 -23.65 5.55 -5.68
CA LEU A 206 -23.49 4.16 -6.10
C LEU A 206 -24.39 3.21 -5.30
N ARG A 207 -24.52 3.43 -3.99
CA ARG A 207 -25.43 2.67 -3.14
C ARG A 207 -26.89 2.85 -3.56
N ALA A 208 -27.31 4.08 -3.86
CA ALA A 208 -28.67 4.37 -4.34
C ALA A 208 -28.93 3.65 -5.67
N CYS A 209 -27.99 3.65 -6.62
CA CYS A 209 -28.11 2.95 -7.89
C CYS A 209 -28.24 1.43 -7.74
N LEU A 210 -27.70 0.86 -6.67
CA LEU A 210 -27.69 -0.59 -6.40
C LEU A 210 -28.79 -1.05 -5.43
N ALA A 211 -29.60 -0.14 -4.86
CA ALA A 211 -30.53 -0.42 -3.76
C ALA A 211 -31.45 -1.65 -3.96
N HIS A 212 -31.83 -1.96 -5.20
CA HIS A 212 -32.70 -3.09 -5.55
C HIS A 212 -32.02 -4.16 -6.39
N LYS A 213 -30.69 -4.17 -6.39
CA LYS A 213 -29.89 -5.12 -7.16
C LYS A 213 -29.06 -6.00 -6.22
N PRO A 214 -28.80 -7.27 -6.57
CA PRO A 214 -27.98 -8.15 -5.76
C PRO A 214 -26.52 -7.68 -5.77
N HIS A 215 -25.98 -7.31 -4.61
CA HIS A 215 -24.60 -6.85 -4.45
C HIS A 215 -24.15 -6.98 -3.00
N PHE A 216 -22.85 -6.89 -2.77
CA PHE A 216 -22.25 -6.62 -1.47
C PHE A 216 -21.54 -5.27 -1.52
N PHE A 217 -21.83 -4.39 -0.58
CA PHE A 217 -21.22 -3.07 -0.50
C PHE A 217 -20.59 -2.85 0.88
N TRP A 218 -19.29 -2.60 0.92
CA TRP A 218 -18.60 -2.27 2.14
C TRP A 218 -18.06 -0.85 2.09
N ASP A 219 -18.44 -0.04 3.08
CA ASP A 219 -18.02 1.34 3.27
C ASP A 219 -17.99 1.75 4.76
N ASP A 220 -18.13 0.78 5.66
CA ASP A 220 -18.15 1.04 7.09
C ASP A 220 -16.72 1.17 7.67
N GLU A 221 -16.63 1.59 8.93
CA GLU A 221 -15.35 1.71 9.66
C GLU A 221 -14.90 0.39 10.28
N SER A 222 -15.69 -0.68 10.13
CA SER A 222 -15.38 -2.01 10.62
C SER A 222 -14.16 -2.61 9.91
N GLU A 223 -13.82 -3.83 10.26
CA GLU A 223 -12.75 -4.58 9.61
C GLU A 223 -12.92 -4.62 8.08
N ASN A 224 -11.90 -4.16 7.37
CA ASN A 224 -11.92 -4.05 5.92
C ASN A 224 -11.86 -5.43 5.26
N PRO A 225 -12.88 -5.86 4.50
CA PRO A 225 -12.95 -7.16 3.86
C PRO A 225 -12.10 -7.29 2.60
N TYR A 226 -11.17 -6.38 2.33
CA TYR A 226 -10.39 -6.34 1.08
C TYR A 226 -9.77 -7.68 0.71
N ALA A 227 -9.10 -8.35 1.67
CA ALA A 227 -8.51 -9.67 1.43
C ALA A 227 -9.57 -10.75 1.21
N ALA A 228 -10.73 -10.65 1.89
CA ALA A 228 -11.83 -11.56 1.71
C ALA A 228 -12.46 -11.43 0.32
N LEU A 229 -12.70 -10.19 -0.14
CA LEU A 229 -13.25 -9.95 -1.48
C LEU A 229 -12.33 -10.52 -2.57
N LEU A 230 -11.01 -10.33 -2.43
CA LEU A 230 -10.04 -10.93 -3.35
C LEU A 230 -10.04 -12.47 -3.30
N GLY A 231 -10.27 -13.05 -2.12
CA GLY A 231 -10.31 -14.50 -1.95
C GLY A 231 -11.63 -15.17 -2.39
N LEU A 232 -12.73 -14.41 -2.41
CA LEU A 232 -14.07 -14.86 -2.81
C LEU A 232 -14.37 -14.65 -4.29
N ALA A 233 -13.74 -13.64 -4.89
CA ALA A 233 -14.01 -13.25 -6.28
C ALA A 233 -13.45 -14.25 -7.29
N LYS A 234 -14.17 -14.46 -8.38
CA LYS A 234 -13.66 -15.13 -9.58
C LYS A 234 -12.90 -14.17 -10.49
N HIS A 235 -13.28 -12.88 -10.46
CA HIS A 235 -12.66 -11.81 -11.24
C HIS A 235 -12.54 -10.53 -10.40
N ILE A 236 -11.62 -9.64 -10.79
CA ILE A 236 -11.39 -8.35 -10.15
C ILE A 236 -11.43 -7.26 -11.23
#